data_09fabc28f21a985dd371c65a82d4d3ba
#
_entry.id   09fabc28f21a985dd371c65a82d4d3ba
#
_cell.length_a   1.000
_cell.length_b   1.000
_cell.length_c   1.000
_cell.angle_alpha   90.00
_cell.angle_beta   90.00
_cell.angle_gamma   90.00
#
_symmetry.space_group_name_H-M   'P 1'
#
loop_
_entity.id
_entity.type
_entity.pdbx_description
1 polymer ?
#
loop_
_entity_poly.entity_id
_entity_poly.type
_entity_poly.pdbx_seq_one_letter_code
_entity_poly.pdbx_strand_id
1 'polypeptide(L)'
;MAETDLLEGLLELFQENVENVDFRQAYDPGWGTRLLVRPVVCGQVAAQRLQDGRQETELVFWIFAPEESQREQVLSALWSLLREQCPGCGELTRETGRTDNLTRHRCAVLRALFSGEEGLSLQGREILLGGKAYRAAGISVSLSLSGEELVSVGEEEPFALRDPGVQYQVELEGLQNASGLERMAVFTAQIGKARYTGCRWKRLELTAGKAVFLATNREEMEETP
;
A
#
# COMPACT_ATOMS: atom_id res chain seq x y z
N MET A 1 -11.76 8.64 -9.71
CA MET A 1 -11.61 8.91 -8.26
C MET A 1 -10.13 8.73 -7.95
N ALA A 2 -9.46 9.73 -7.42
CA ALA A 2 -8.05 9.60 -7.06
C ALA A 2 -7.92 8.57 -5.92
N GLU A 3 -6.76 7.94 -5.81
CA GLU A 3 -6.53 6.81 -4.88
C GLU A 3 -6.59 7.22 -3.42
N THR A 4 -6.13 8.43 -3.11
CA THR A 4 -6.27 9.09 -1.82
C THR A 4 -7.75 9.28 -1.50
N ASP A 5 -8.55 9.63 -2.50
CA ASP A 5 -10.00 9.82 -2.36
C ASP A 5 -10.70 8.49 -1.96
N LEU A 6 -10.24 7.33 -2.45
CA LEU A 6 -10.84 6.04 -2.08
C LEU A 6 -10.57 5.68 -0.62
N LEU A 7 -9.30 5.73 -0.18
CA LEU A 7 -8.94 5.41 1.20
C LEU A 7 -9.54 6.42 2.16
N GLU A 8 -9.46 7.71 1.85
CA GLU A 8 -10.01 8.81 2.63
C GLU A 8 -11.53 8.69 2.76
N GLY A 9 -12.23 8.49 1.64
CA GLY A 9 -13.67 8.29 1.65
C GLY A 9 -14.13 7.06 2.42
N LEU A 10 -13.33 5.97 2.42
CA LEU A 10 -13.61 4.80 3.25
C LEU A 10 -13.37 5.07 4.73
N LEU A 11 -12.31 5.79 5.09
CA LEU A 11 -12.05 6.15 6.48
C LEU A 11 -13.13 7.09 7.02
N GLU A 12 -13.61 8.03 6.20
CA GLU A 12 -14.77 8.88 6.54
C GLU A 12 -16.04 8.04 6.74
N LEU A 13 -16.35 7.13 5.81
CA LEU A 13 -17.47 6.20 5.94
C LEU A 13 -17.41 5.40 7.24
N PHE A 14 -16.23 4.88 7.58
CA PHE A 14 -16.03 4.14 8.81
C PHE A 14 -16.20 5.02 10.04
N GLN A 15 -15.66 6.24 10.02
CA GLN A 15 -15.75 7.19 11.11
C GLN A 15 -17.20 7.62 11.40
N GLU A 16 -18.02 7.73 10.36
CA GLU A 16 -19.45 8.05 10.48
C GLU A 16 -20.29 6.89 11.05
N ASN A 17 -19.87 5.63 10.82
CA ASN A 17 -20.67 4.45 11.15
C ASN A 17 -20.15 3.62 12.32
N VAL A 18 -18.92 3.85 12.77
CA VAL A 18 -18.30 3.09 13.87
C VAL A 18 -17.82 4.03 14.96
N GLU A 19 -18.52 4.02 16.07
CA GLU A 19 -18.25 4.88 17.21
C GLU A 19 -17.07 4.41 18.07
N ASN A 20 -16.42 5.35 18.74
CA ASN A 20 -15.33 5.09 19.70
C ASN A 20 -14.07 4.41 19.11
N VAL A 21 -13.81 4.62 17.84
CA VAL A 21 -12.64 4.12 17.12
C VAL A 21 -11.84 5.29 16.54
N ASP A 22 -10.52 5.24 16.67
CA ASP A 22 -9.60 6.16 15.98
C ASP A 22 -9.27 5.62 14.58
N PHE A 23 -9.60 6.38 13.54
CA PHE A 23 -9.24 6.04 12.15
C PHE A 23 -8.06 6.89 11.68
N ARG A 24 -7.11 6.27 10.99
CA ARG A 24 -5.86 6.90 10.52
C ARG A 24 -5.45 6.38 9.15
N GLN A 25 -4.94 7.27 8.31
CA GLN A 25 -4.44 6.94 6.97
C GLN A 25 -3.06 6.30 6.97
N ALA A 26 -2.32 6.40 8.06
CA ALA A 26 -0.95 5.91 8.10
C ALA A 26 -0.72 4.98 9.30
N TYR A 27 0.09 3.99 9.07
CA TYR A 27 0.65 3.14 10.09
C TYR A 27 1.77 3.90 10.83
N ASP A 28 1.61 4.11 12.13
CA ASP A 28 2.63 4.75 12.98
C ASP A 28 3.30 3.69 13.88
N PRO A 29 4.56 3.30 13.62
CA PRO A 29 5.27 2.30 14.43
C PRO A 29 5.48 2.76 15.88
N GLY A 30 5.39 4.04 16.17
CA GLY A 30 5.47 4.59 17.55
C GLY A 30 4.36 4.13 18.48
N TRP A 31 3.35 3.43 18.00
CA TRP A 31 2.27 2.89 18.85
C TRP A 31 2.69 1.74 19.75
N GLY A 32 3.73 1.01 19.42
CA GLY A 32 4.26 -0.06 20.26
C GLY A 32 4.65 0.42 21.67
N THR A 33 4.85 1.73 21.83
CA THR A 33 5.16 2.36 23.11
C THR A 33 3.96 2.98 23.81
N ARG A 34 2.77 3.00 23.16
CA ARG A 34 1.57 3.64 23.70
C ARG A 34 0.57 2.62 24.19
N LEU A 35 0.03 2.86 25.38
CA LEU A 35 -1.12 2.10 25.88
C LEU A 35 -2.34 2.41 25.00
N LEU A 36 -2.95 1.38 24.43
CA LEU A 36 -4.20 1.55 23.69
C LEU A 36 -5.35 1.74 24.69
N VAL A 37 -5.99 2.90 24.64
CA VAL A 37 -7.15 3.23 25.49
C VAL A 37 -8.46 2.89 24.77
N ARG A 38 -8.47 2.93 23.45
CA ARG A 38 -9.59 2.63 22.56
C ARG A 38 -9.10 1.96 21.28
N PRO A 39 -10.00 1.32 20.53
CA PRO A 39 -9.62 0.73 19.25
C PRO A 39 -9.07 1.77 18.26
N VAL A 40 -8.10 1.35 17.46
CA VAL A 40 -7.48 2.15 16.41
C VAL A 40 -7.45 1.35 15.13
N VAL A 41 -7.85 1.97 14.03
CA VAL A 41 -7.81 1.39 12.69
C VAL A 41 -6.87 2.22 11.82
N CYS A 42 -5.91 1.55 11.21
CA CYS A 42 -5.01 2.15 10.24
C CYS A 42 -5.29 1.60 8.87
N GLY A 43 -5.67 2.48 7.96
CA GLY A 43 -5.85 2.16 6.56
C GLY A 43 -4.63 2.54 5.73
N GLN A 44 -4.30 1.69 4.77
CA GLN A 44 -3.21 1.94 3.82
C GLN A 44 -3.47 1.25 2.48
N VAL A 45 -2.99 1.88 1.40
CA VAL A 45 -2.93 1.23 0.09
C VAL A 45 -1.79 0.22 0.11
N ALA A 46 -2.10 -1.06 0.03
CA ALA A 46 -1.12 -2.14 0.06
C ALA A 46 -0.59 -2.47 -1.34
N ALA A 47 -1.46 -2.46 -2.35
CA ALA A 47 -1.06 -2.73 -3.72
C ALA A 47 -1.99 -2.01 -4.70
N GLN A 48 -1.44 -1.71 -5.86
CA GLN A 48 -2.18 -1.16 -6.99
C GLN A 48 -1.72 -1.85 -8.26
N ARG A 49 -2.68 -2.24 -9.07
CA ARG A 49 -2.43 -2.89 -10.34
C ARG A 49 -3.29 -2.26 -11.41
N LEU A 50 -2.70 -2.03 -12.56
CA LEU A 50 -3.41 -1.67 -13.77
C LEU A 50 -3.16 -2.77 -14.79
N GLN A 51 -4.20 -3.51 -15.14
CA GLN A 51 -4.14 -4.59 -16.11
C GLN A 51 -5.37 -4.54 -17.00
N ASP A 52 -5.17 -4.59 -18.31
CA ASP A 52 -6.24 -4.61 -19.32
C ASP A 52 -7.28 -3.47 -19.18
N GLY A 53 -6.82 -2.28 -18.76
CA GLY A 53 -7.67 -1.11 -18.58
C GLY A 53 -8.50 -1.12 -17.29
N ARG A 54 -8.25 -2.07 -16.39
CA ARG A 54 -8.85 -2.11 -15.06
C ARG A 54 -7.82 -1.75 -14.00
N GLN A 55 -8.19 -0.86 -13.13
CA GLN A 55 -7.40 -0.54 -11.95
C GLN A 55 -7.89 -1.40 -10.78
N GLU A 56 -6.98 -2.14 -10.18
CA GLU A 56 -7.21 -2.85 -8.93
C GLU A 56 -6.41 -2.17 -7.83
N THR A 57 -7.08 -1.86 -6.73
CA THR A 57 -6.47 -1.26 -5.54
C THR A 57 -6.74 -2.14 -4.34
N GLU A 58 -5.69 -2.69 -3.74
CA GLU A 58 -5.77 -3.43 -2.49
C GLU A 58 -5.54 -2.48 -1.33
N LEU A 59 -6.52 -2.38 -0.44
CA LEU A 59 -6.43 -1.66 0.81
C LEU A 59 -6.26 -2.63 1.97
N VAL A 60 -5.44 -2.27 2.93
CA VAL A 60 -5.21 -3.02 4.16
C VAL A 60 -5.56 -2.14 5.35
N PHE A 61 -6.37 -2.70 6.26
CA PHE A 61 -6.73 -2.06 7.52
C PHE A 61 -6.21 -2.92 8.68
N TRP A 62 -5.34 -2.36 9.48
CA TRP A 62 -4.88 -2.95 10.73
C TRP A 62 -5.78 -2.46 11.86
N ILE A 63 -6.33 -3.37 12.63
CA ILE A 63 -7.28 -3.10 13.70
C ILE A 63 -6.59 -3.49 15.01
N PHE A 64 -6.31 -2.50 15.82
CA PHE A 64 -5.74 -2.66 17.16
C PHE A 64 -6.79 -2.32 18.20
N ALA A 65 -6.88 -3.08 19.27
CA ALA A 65 -7.75 -2.77 20.38
C ALA A 65 -7.18 -3.30 21.70
N PRO A 66 -7.53 -2.68 22.83
CA PRO A 66 -7.14 -3.17 24.17
C PRO A 66 -7.62 -4.61 24.41
N GLU A 67 -8.84 -4.91 23.98
CA GLU A 67 -9.49 -6.20 24.17
C GLU A 67 -9.78 -6.91 22.85
N GLU A 68 -9.76 -8.23 22.89
CA GLU A 68 -10.05 -9.06 21.72
C GLU A 68 -11.48 -8.89 21.21
N SER A 69 -12.43 -8.80 22.14
CA SER A 69 -13.85 -8.58 21.85
C SER A 69 -14.08 -7.28 21.07
N GLN A 70 -13.41 -6.20 21.45
CA GLN A 70 -13.49 -4.92 20.76
C GLN A 70 -12.88 -5.00 19.36
N ARG A 71 -11.77 -5.72 19.23
CA ARG A 71 -11.11 -5.91 17.94
C ARG A 71 -12.01 -6.69 16.96
N GLU A 72 -12.65 -7.74 17.42
CA GLU A 72 -13.61 -8.53 16.63
C GLU A 72 -14.87 -7.73 16.28
N GLN A 73 -15.36 -6.91 17.18
CA GLN A 73 -16.51 -6.03 16.92
C GLN A 73 -16.19 -5.03 15.82
N VAL A 74 -15.05 -4.33 15.92
CA VAL A 74 -14.61 -3.38 14.89
C VAL A 74 -14.39 -4.08 13.54
N LEU A 75 -13.69 -5.22 13.53
CA LEU A 75 -13.49 -6.00 12.32
C LEU A 75 -14.81 -6.38 11.64
N SER A 76 -15.78 -6.84 12.42
CA SER A 76 -17.10 -7.23 11.91
C SER A 76 -17.88 -6.04 11.38
N ALA A 77 -17.81 -4.89 12.05
CA ALA A 77 -18.46 -3.67 11.59
C ALA A 77 -17.87 -3.19 10.25
N LEU A 78 -16.55 -3.12 10.14
CA LEU A 78 -15.89 -2.72 8.88
C LEU A 78 -16.17 -3.71 7.75
N TRP A 79 -16.19 -5.00 8.06
CA TRP A 79 -16.55 -6.04 7.09
C TRP A 79 -17.96 -5.86 6.52
N SER A 80 -18.93 -5.61 7.39
CA SER A 80 -20.32 -5.38 6.98
C SER A 80 -20.46 -4.11 6.15
N LEU A 81 -19.86 -3.01 6.59
CA LEU A 81 -19.88 -1.74 5.84
C LEU A 81 -19.30 -1.89 4.43
N LEU A 82 -18.15 -2.55 4.30
CA LEU A 82 -17.54 -2.77 2.98
C LEU A 82 -18.42 -3.61 2.07
N ARG A 83 -19.07 -4.64 2.59
CA ARG A 83 -19.97 -5.50 1.81
C ARG A 83 -21.27 -4.82 1.41
N GLU A 84 -21.82 -4.00 2.29
CA GLU A 84 -23.16 -3.44 2.12
C GLU A 84 -23.14 -2.10 1.38
N GLN A 85 -22.11 -1.28 1.63
CA GLN A 85 -22.06 0.10 1.13
C GLN A 85 -21.00 0.35 0.06
N CYS A 86 -20.11 -0.61 -0.21
CA CYS A 86 -19.03 -0.45 -1.17
C CYS A 86 -19.16 -1.44 -2.34
N PRO A 87 -20.02 -1.18 -3.34
CA PRO A 87 -20.26 -2.10 -4.46
C PRO A 87 -19.02 -2.35 -5.33
N GLY A 88 -18.02 -1.47 -5.30
CA GLY A 88 -16.73 -1.66 -5.99
C GLY A 88 -15.76 -2.59 -5.25
N CYS A 89 -16.09 -3.05 -4.04
CA CYS A 89 -15.28 -3.99 -3.28
C CYS A 89 -15.56 -5.41 -3.79
N GLY A 90 -14.57 -6.01 -4.48
CA GLY A 90 -14.71 -7.35 -5.07
C GLY A 90 -14.35 -8.47 -4.10
N GLU A 91 -13.18 -8.39 -3.49
CA GLU A 91 -12.66 -9.41 -2.59
C GLU A 91 -12.37 -8.83 -1.20
N LEU A 92 -12.82 -9.55 -0.19
CA LEU A 92 -12.55 -9.23 1.21
C LEU A 92 -11.90 -10.44 1.89
N THR A 93 -10.78 -10.22 2.57
CA THR A 93 -10.12 -11.21 3.41
C THR A 93 -9.87 -10.66 4.81
N ARG A 94 -9.89 -11.53 5.80
CA ARG A 94 -9.61 -11.17 7.19
C ARG A 94 -8.68 -12.17 7.86
N GLU A 95 -7.78 -11.64 8.67
CA GLU A 95 -6.91 -12.42 9.55
C GLU A 95 -7.13 -11.95 10.99
N THR A 96 -7.30 -12.88 11.91
CA THR A 96 -7.45 -12.59 13.34
C THR A 96 -6.31 -13.19 14.13
N GLY A 97 -6.04 -12.66 15.31
CA GLY A 97 -5.04 -13.21 16.22
C GLY A 97 -3.59 -13.01 15.82
N ARG A 98 -3.33 -12.15 14.82
CA ARG A 98 -1.98 -11.77 14.41
C ARG A 98 -1.34 -10.88 15.47
N THR A 99 -0.05 -11.05 15.71
CA THR A 99 0.76 -10.07 16.45
C THR A 99 1.50 -9.23 15.43
N ASP A 100 1.33 -7.93 15.52
CA ASP A 100 2.08 -7.00 14.69
C ASP A 100 3.53 -6.94 15.16
N ASN A 101 4.46 -7.16 14.24
CA ASN A 101 5.88 -7.25 14.57
C ASN A 101 6.49 -5.93 15.04
N LEU A 102 5.93 -4.81 14.61
CA LEU A 102 6.46 -3.48 14.92
C LEU A 102 5.95 -2.97 16.27
N THR A 103 4.65 -3.02 16.48
CA THR A 103 4.03 -2.51 17.70
C THR A 103 3.97 -3.56 18.82
N ARG A 104 4.20 -4.83 18.51
CA ARG A 104 4.01 -5.98 19.41
C ARG A 104 2.55 -6.11 19.94
N HIS A 105 1.62 -5.33 19.43
CA HIS A 105 0.21 -5.46 19.75
C HIS A 105 -0.45 -6.58 18.94
N ARG A 106 -1.41 -7.25 19.56
CA ARG A 106 -2.31 -8.13 18.80
C ARG A 106 -3.19 -7.28 17.90
N CYS A 107 -3.29 -7.66 16.64
CA CYS A 107 -4.12 -6.98 15.66
C CYS A 107 -4.98 -7.97 14.87
N ALA A 108 -6.05 -7.45 14.28
CA ALA A 108 -6.73 -8.06 13.17
C ALA A 108 -6.38 -7.29 11.89
N VAL A 109 -6.38 -7.98 10.77
CA VAL A 109 -6.10 -7.38 9.47
C VAL A 109 -7.29 -7.64 8.56
N LEU A 110 -7.80 -6.57 7.97
CA LEU A 110 -8.84 -6.62 6.94
C LEU A 110 -8.21 -6.14 5.63
N ARG A 111 -8.36 -6.93 4.57
CA ARG A 111 -7.93 -6.57 3.22
C ARG A 111 -9.14 -6.45 2.33
N ALA A 112 -9.18 -5.40 1.52
CA ALA A 112 -10.25 -5.12 0.59
C ALA A 112 -9.66 -4.84 -0.79
N LEU A 113 -10.08 -5.58 -1.80
CA LEU A 113 -9.71 -5.37 -3.19
C LEU A 113 -10.82 -4.60 -3.90
N PHE A 114 -10.50 -3.43 -4.40
CA PHE A 114 -11.39 -2.59 -5.19
C PHE A 114 -10.99 -2.68 -6.66
N SER A 115 -11.98 -2.88 -7.52
CA SER A 115 -11.81 -2.88 -8.96
C SER A 115 -12.61 -1.74 -9.57
N GLY A 116 -11.93 -0.89 -10.35
CA GLY A 116 -12.54 0.22 -11.09
C GLY A 116 -12.21 0.15 -12.57
N GLU A 117 -13.13 0.59 -13.41
CA GLU A 117 -12.82 0.82 -14.82
C GLU A 117 -12.17 2.21 -14.94
N GLU A 118 -10.87 2.26 -15.18
CA GLU A 118 -10.27 3.45 -15.77
C GLU A 118 -10.47 3.39 -17.28
N GLY A 119 -11.00 4.44 -17.86
CA GLY A 119 -11.17 4.58 -19.32
C GLY A 119 -9.84 4.73 -20.05
N LEU A 120 -8.91 3.80 -19.81
CA LEU A 120 -7.61 3.77 -20.45
C LEU A 120 -7.72 3.00 -21.77
N SER A 121 -7.35 3.69 -22.84
CA SER A 121 -7.17 3.05 -24.14
C SER A 121 -6.13 1.94 -24.03
N LEU A 122 -6.25 0.92 -24.89
CA LEU A 122 -5.30 -0.20 -25.09
C LEU A 122 -3.82 0.22 -25.33
N GLN A 123 -3.53 1.51 -25.29
CA GLN A 123 -2.20 2.08 -25.56
C GLN A 123 -1.26 2.14 -24.35
N GLY A 124 -1.72 1.72 -23.16
CA GLY A 124 -0.93 1.77 -21.93
C GLY A 124 -0.85 3.17 -21.30
N ARG A 125 -0.42 3.21 -20.04
CA ARG A 125 -0.23 4.44 -19.28
C ARG A 125 1.15 5.03 -19.53
N GLU A 126 1.20 6.34 -19.73
CA GLU A 126 2.46 7.07 -19.78
C GLU A 126 3.06 7.16 -18.37
N ILE A 127 4.34 6.84 -18.28
CA ILE A 127 5.15 6.92 -17.06
C ILE A 127 6.40 7.72 -17.33
N LEU A 128 6.87 8.49 -16.36
CA LEU A 128 8.15 9.18 -16.46
C LEU A 128 9.19 8.42 -15.62
N LEU A 129 10.28 7.99 -16.25
CA LEU A 129 11.42 7.37 -15.58
C LEU A 129 12.67 8.20 -15.85
N GLY A 130 13.26 8.75 -14.78
CA GLY A 130 14.40 9.66 -14.93
C GLY A 130 14.11 10.91 -15.79
N GLY A 131 12.87 11.38 -15.81
CA GLY A 131 12.41 12.51 -16.61
C GLY A 131 12.10 12.19 -18.08
N LYS A 132 12.19 10.94 -18.50
CA LYS A 132 11.84 10.46 -19.84
C LYS A 132 10.51 9.73 -19.83
N ALA A 133 9.68 10.00 -20.85
CA ALA A 133 8.38 9.34 -21.02
C ALA A 133 8.53 7.93 -21.63
N TYR A 134 7.85 6.98 -21.03
CA TYR A 134 7.71 5.60 -21.48
C TYR A 134 6.25 5.19 -21.40
N ARG A 135 5.89 4.08 -22.03
CA ARG A 135 4.54 3.51 -21.92
C ARG A 135 4.61 2.09 -21.40
N ALA A 136 3.77 1.77 -20.42
CA ALA A 136 3.61 0.43 -19.88
C ALA A 136 2.16 -0.02 -20.03
N ALA A 137 1.95 -1.25 -20.48
CA ALA A 137 0.62 -1.83 -20.60
C ALA A 137 0.05 -2.26 -19.26
N GLY A 138 0.92 -2.70 -18.33
CA GLY A 138 0.57 -3.07 -16.97
C GLY A 138 1.48 -2.37 -15.94
N ILE A 139 0.90 -1.92 -14.84
CA ILE A 139 1.61 -1.30 -13.72
C ILE A 139 1.07 -1.89 -12.43
N SER A 140 1.96 -2.39 -11.58
CA SER A 140 1.62 -2.89 -10.26
C SER A 140 2.51 -2.21 -9.23
N VAL A 141 1.92 -1.70 -8.17
CA VAL A 141 2.64 -1.08 -7.05
C VAL A 141 2.29 -1.83 -5.79
N SER A 142 3.30 -2.28 -5.07
CA SER A 142 3.15 -2.90 -3.76
C SER A 142 4.05 -2.23 -2.74
N LEU A 143 3.55 -2.12 -1.51
CA LEU A 143 4.26 -1.57 -0.38
C LEU A 143 4.72 -2.72 0.53
N SER A 144 5.99 -2.75 0.86
CA SER A 144 6.53 -3.61 1.90
C SER A 144 7.11 -2.77 3.04
N LEU A 145 6.70 -3.10 4.25
CA LEU A 145 7.32 -2.60 5.47
C LEU A 145 8.33 -3.67 5.91
N SER A 146 9.60 -3.47 5.60
CA SER A 146 10.66 -4.39 6.01
C SER A 146 11.35 -3.85 7.26
N GLY A 147 11.04 -4.43 8.41
CA GLY A 147 11.86 -4.26 9.61
C GLY A 147 12.94 -5.37 9.62
N GLU A 148 14.19 -5.01 9.78
CA GLU A 148 15.24 -5.99 10.11
C GLU A 148 15.26 -6.17 11.63
N GLU A 149 15.03 -7.39 12.07
CA GLU A 149 15.27 -7.77 13.47
C GLU A 149 16.78 -7.86 13.70
N LEU A 150 17.27 -7.05 14.63
CA LEU A 150 18.68 -7.13 15.04
C LEU A 150 18.77 -8.11 16.19
N VAL A 151 19.37 -9.26 15.94
CA VAL A 151 19.61 -10.30 16.93
C VAL A 151 21.10 -10.31 17.29
N SER A 152 21.43 -10.29 18.58
CA SER A 152 22.79 -10.52 19.04
C SER A 152 23.23 -11.95 18.76
N VAL A 153 24.52 -12.11 18.45
CA VAL A 153 25.08 -13.44 18.25
C VAL A 153 24.95 -14.27 19.52
N GLY A 154 24.13 -15.33 19.47
CA GLY A 154 23.87 -16.22 20.60
C GLY A 154 22.60 -15.92 21.40
N GLU A 155 21.79 -14.94 21.01
CA GLU A 155 20.47 -14.68 21.59
C GLU A 155 19.37 -15.06 20.58
N GLU A 156 18.26 -15.62 21.08
CA GLU A 156 17.11 -16.00 20.24
C GLU A 156 16.11 -14.84 20.08
N GLU A 157 16.17 -13.83 20.96
CA GLU A 157 15.27 -12.69 20.92
C GLU A 157 15.94 -11.45 20.30
N PRO A 158 15.26 -10.73 19.40
CA PRO A 158 15.78 -9.49 18.83
C PRO A 158 15.85 -8.43 19.91
N PHE A 159 17.02 -7.78 20.07
CA PHE A 159 17.20 -6.68 21.02
C PHE A 159 16.79 -5.31 20.46
N ALA A 160 16.69 -5.19 19.13
CA ALA A 160 16.24 -3.97 18.48
C ALA A 160 15.59 -4.30 17.13
N LEU A 161 14.65 -3.45 16.72
CA LEU A 161 14.15 -3.38 15.35
C LEU A 161 14.80 -2.18 14.69
N ARG A 162 15.51 -2.42 13.60
CA ARG A 162 15.95 -1.34 12.75
C ARG A 162 14.72 -0.69 12.13
N ASP A 163 14.69 0.64 12.10
CA ASP A 163 13.59 1.44 11.57
C ASP A 163 13.11 0.83 10.23
N PRO A 164 11.84 0.39 10.15
CA PRO A 164 11.34 -0.24 8.95
C PRO A 164 11.33 0.80 7.82
N GLY A 165 12.26 0.68 6.92
CA GLY A 165 12.23 1.46 5.70
C GLY A 165 10.95 1.11 4.93
N VAL A 166 10.14 2.11 4.62
CA VAL A 166 9.06 1.96 3.66
C VAL A 166 9.69 1.70 2.30
N GLN A 167 9.37 0.57 1.68
CA GLN A 167 9.87 0.23 0.37
C GLN A 167 8.69 -0.04 -0.57
N TYR A 168 8.61 0.74 -1.63
CA TYR A 168 7.66 0.51 -2.71
C TYR A 168 8.31 -0.35 -3.78
N GLN A 169 7.66 -1.42 -4.17
CA GLN A 169 8.03 -2.20 -5.34
C GLN A 169 7.05 -1.88 -6.46
N VAL A 170 7.58 -1.43 -7.58
CA VAL A 170 6.81 -1.12 -8.79
C VAL A 170 7.21 -2.10 -9.88
N GLU A 171 6.22 -2.77 -10.44
CA GLU A 171 6.36 -3.69 -11.56
C GLU A 171 5.71 -3.09 -12.78
N LEU A 172 6.42 -3.11 -13.90
CA LEU A 172 5.99 -2.61 -15.20
C LEU A 172 5.97 -3.76 -16.18
N GLU A 173 4.87 -3.90 -16.92
CA GLU A 173 4.70 -4.89 -17.97
C GLU A 173 4.36 -4.23 -19.31
N GLY A 174 4.78 -4.86 -20.40
CA GLY A 174 4.56 -4.33 -21.75
C GLY A 174 5.22 -2.97 -21.98
N LEU A 175 6.40 -2.76 -21.37
CA LEU A 175 7.16 -1.52 -21.46
C LEU A 175 7.67 -1.30 -22.88
N GLN A 176 7.30 -0.18 -23.49
CA GLN A 176 7.68 0.21 -24.84
C GLN A 176 8.83 1.21 -24.82
N ASN A 177 9.68 1.16 -25.84
CA ASN A 177 10.83 2.07 -26.02
C ASN A 177 11.81 2.09 -24.83
N ALA A 178 12.04 0.93 -24.23
CA ALA A 178 12.78 0.76 -22.99
C ALA A 178 14.31 0.96 -23.11
N SER A 179 14.82 1.46 -24.25
CA SER A 179 16.25 1.69 -24.46
C SER A 179 16.79 2.77 -23.52
N GLY A 180 17.93 2.49 -22.90
CA GLY A 180 18.64 3.41 -22.01
C GLY A 180 18.26 3.29 -20.54
N LEU A 181 17.28 2.46 -20.19
CA LEU A 181 16.89 2.20 -18.78
C LEU A 181 18.03 1.53 -18.00
N GLU A 182 18.82 0.69 -18.67
CA GLU A 182 19.98 0.00 -18.09
C GLU A 182 21.08 0.94 -17.57
N ARG A 183 21.06 2.20 -18.02
CA ARG A 183 22.05 3.22 -17.61
C ARG A 183 21.62 4.01 -16.38
N MET A 184 20.39 3.83 -15.93
CA MET A 184 19.85 4.53 -14.76
C MET A 184 20.20 3.76 -13.49
N ALA A 185 21.19 4.22 -12.72
CA ALA A 185 21.56 3.60 -11.45
C ALA A 185 20.58 3.98 -10.33
N VAL A 186 20.25 5.27 -10.23
CA VAL A 186 19.23 5.84 -9.33
C VAL A 186 18.42 6.83 -10.14
N PHE A 187 17.09 6.77 -10.00
CA PHE A 187 16.20 7.63 -10.77
C PHE A 187 14.95 8.02 -9.96
N THR A 188 14.15 8.89 -10.51
CA THR A 188 12.80 9.20 -10.06
C THR A 188 11.80 8.63 -11.04
N ALA A 189 10.67 8.13 -10.55
CA ALA A 189 9.57 7.68 -11.38
C ALA A 189 8.33 8.50 -11.06
N GLN A 190 7.53 8.79 -12.10
CA GLN A 190 6.22 9.39 -11.94
C GLN A 190 5.20 8.51 -12.64
N ILE A 191 4.16 8.11 -11.91
CA ILE A 191 3.09 7.24 -12.37
C ILE A 191 1.78 7.91 -11.98
N GLY A 192 1.07 8.47 -12.95
CA GLY A 192 -0.10 9.31 -12.67
C GLY A 192 0.28 10.50 -11.79
N LYS A 193 -0.41 10.68 -10.68
CA LYS A 193 -0.15 11.74 -9.69
C LYS A 193 0.92 11.36 -8.65
N ALA A 194 1.39 10.13 -8.64
CA ALA A 194 2.40 9.67 -7.70
C ALA A 194 3.82 9.84 -8.23
N ARG A 195 4.69 10.43 -7.41
CA ARG A 195 6.12 10.56 -7.65
C ARG A 195 6.87 9.64 -6.69
N TYR A 196 7.72 8.80 -7.25
CA TYR A 196 8.58 7.88 -6.52
C TYR A 196 10.02 8.38 -6.58
N THR A 197 10.71 8.38 -5.44
CA THR A 197 12.10 8.84 -5.34
C THR A 197 13.01 7.75 -4.77
N GLY A 198 14.31 7.87 -5.04
CA GLY A 198 15.29 6.85 -4.65
C GLY A 198 15.09 5.52 -5.39
N CYS A 199 14.52 5.57 -6.60
CA CYS A 199 14.24 4.37 -7.38
C CYS A 199 15.53 3.69 -7.83
N ARG A 200 15.54 2.34 -7.72
CA ARG A 200 16.64 1.47 -8.20
C ARG A 200 16.03 0.23 -8.83
N TRP A 201 16.62 -0.22 -9.93
CA TRP A 201 16.20 -1.45 -10.58
C TRP A 201 16.45 -2.66 -9.68
N LYS A 202 15.42 -3.46 -9.47
CA LYS A 202 15.49 -4.80 -8.89
C LYS A 202 15.65 -5.85 -9.99
N ARG A 203 14.95 -5.66 -11.11
CA ARG A 203 14.95 -6.55 -12.27
C ARG A 203 14.65 -5.74 -13.53
N LEU A 204 15.36 -6.02 -14.62
CA LEU A 204 15.16 -5.36 -15.89
C LEU A 204 15.29 -6.37 -17.03
N GLU A 205 14.14 -6.69 -17.65
CA GLU A 205 14.03 -7.64 -18.76
C GLU A 205 13.51 -6.92 -20.00
N LEU A 206 14.36 -6.14 -20.65
CA LEU A 206 13.98 -5.28 -21.76
C LEU A 206 13.37 -6.03 -22.94
N THR A 207 13.86 -7.24 -23.23
CA THR A 207 13.34 -8.09 -24.31
C THR A 207 11.93 -8.61 -24.05
N ALA A 208 11.58 -8.80 -22.79
CA ALA A 208 10.24 -9.20 -22.35
C ALA A 208 9.31 -8.00 -22.06
N GLY A 209 9.84 -6.77 -22.15
CA GLY A 209 9.11 -5.56 -21.79
C GLY A 209 8.74 -5.51 -20.30
N LYS A 210 9.52 -6.18 -19.43
CA LYS A 210 9.26 -6.24 -17.98
C LYS A 210 10.36 -5.52 -17.22
N ALA A 211 9.95 -4.73 -16.23
CA ALA A 211 10.86 -4.05 -15.34
C ALA A 211 10.29 -3.98 -13.92
N VAL A 212 11.15 -4.15 -12.92
CA VAL A 212 10.80 -4.01 -11.50
C VAL A 212 11.79 -3.06 -10.86
N PHE A 213 11.30 -2.04 -10.19
CA PHE A 213 12.14 -1.16 -9.40
C PHE A 213 11.62 -1.01 -7.97
N LEU A 214 12.53 -0.65 -7.09
CA LEU A 214 12.26 -0.34 -5.69
C LEU A 214 12.40 1.16 -5.49
N ALA A 215 11.51 1.76 -4.73
CA ALA A 215 11.57 3.17 -4.35
C ALA A 215 11.53 3.33 -2.84
N THR A 216 12.24 4.32 -2.33
CA THR A 216 12.32 4.58 -0.89
C THR A 216 11.28 5.56 -0.39
N ASN A 217 10.70 6.36 -1.29
CA ASN A 217 9.67 7.33 -0.93
C ASN A 217 8.64 7.47 -2.06
N ARG A 218 7.41 7.83 -1.68
CA ARG A 218 6.29 8.15 -2.57
C ARG A 218 5.67 9.47 -2.10
N GLU A 219 5.50 10.37 -3.02
CA GLU A 219 4.86 11.68 -2.82
C GLU A 219 3.70 11.82 -3.79
N GLU A 220 2.60 12.39 -3.36
CA GLU A 220 1.54 12.81 -4.27
C GLU A 220 1.82 14.21 -4.78
N MET A 221 1.67 14.39 -6.08
CA MET A 221 1.82 15.70 -6.69
C MET A 221 0.46 16.39 -6.71
N GLU A 222 0.39 17.54 -6.07
CA GLU A 222 -0.76 18.44 -6.21
C GLU A 222 -0.87 18.90 -7.65
N GLU A 223 -2.10 18.91 -8.18
CA GLU A 223 -2.36 19.55 -9.46
C GLU A 223 -2.09 21.05 -9.28
N THR A 224 -1.05 21.53 -9.93
CA THR A 224 -0.89 22.98 -10.07
C THR A 224 -2.04 23.48 -10.94
N PRO A 225 -2.85 24.42 -10.44
CA PRO A 225 -4.03 24.94 -11.13
C PRO A 225 -3.71 25.59 -12.47
#